data_cff505aeb6b85cc2b4c9eed28b5ec2ed
#
_entry.id   cff505aeb6b85cc2b4c9eed28b5ec2ed
#
_cell.length_a   1.000
_cell.length_b   1.000
_cell.length_c   1.000
_cell.angle_alpha   90.00
_cell.angle_beta   90.00
_cell.angle_gamma   90.00
#
_symmetry.space_group_name_H-M   'P 1'
#
loop_
_entity.id
_entity.type
_entity.pdbx_description
1 polymer ?
#
loop_
_entity_poly.entity_id
_entity_poly.type
_entity_poly.pdbx_seq_one_letter_code
_entity_poly.pdbx_strand_id
1 'polypeptide(L)'
;MEKKKLILLLLSCAVITEAHAAYQGRVYVDSNRNGIYDKGEKVLKGIRVSDGLNVVKTNAEGVYALPGHERERFIFITTPSGYRTNNQYYRRINGTGQTYDFGLQPWKGRIKPNGSHRFIHISDTEIFNTENQEDWANNIRDYAANEDIAFIIHTGDICYENGLKNHIHLMNTSNMDCPMFYCIGNHDLVKGKYGEEVFENVYGPVYYSFDFGNVHYVVTPMAGGDHQP
;
A
#
# COMPACT_ATOMS: atom_id res chain seq x y z
N MET A 1 48.56 -41.74 43.32
CA MET A 1 47.78 -41.79 42.06
C MET A 1 46.80 -40.61 42.07
N GLU A 2 47.20 -39.50 41.45
CA GLU A 2 46.32 -38.32 41.31
C GLU A 2 45.43 -38.48 40.05
N LYS A 3 44.14 -38.36 40.24
CA LYS A 3 43.16 -38.37 39.13
C LYS A 3 43.08 -36.96 38.56
N LYS A 4 43.65 -36.73 37.37
CA LYS A 4 43.45 -35.52 36.60
C LYS A 4 42.01 -35.49 36.07
N LYS A 5 41.23 -34.52 36.54
CA LYS A 5 39.92 -34.20 35.96
C LYS A 5 40.13 -33.40 34.65
N LEU A 6 39.74 -33.98 33.54
CA LEU A 6 39.68 -33.33 32.25
C LEU A 6 38.39 -32.50 32.18
N ILE A 7 38.49 -31.17 32.24
CA ILE A 7 37.33 -30.26 32.01
C ILE A 7 37.24 -30.02 30.52
N LEU A 8 36.23 -30.61 29.88
CA LEU A 8 35.90 -30.36 28.46
C LEU A 8 35.10 -29.06 28.38
N LEU A 9 35.71 -27.99 27.91
CA LEU A 9 35.05 -26.71 27.67
C LEU A 9 34.35 -26.80 26.29
N LEU A 10 33.04 -27.03 26.28
CA LEU A 10 32.23 -26.94 25.07
C LEU A 10 32.02 -25.45 24.75
N LEU A 11 32.80 -24.91 23.81
CA LEU A 11 32.55 -23.64 23.18
C LEU A 11 31.35 -23.83 22.23
N SER A 12 30.15 -23.45 22.66
CA SER A 12 29.03 -23.28 21.74
C SER A 12 29.25 -22.01 20.93
N CYS A 13 29.76 -22.13 19.72
CA CYS A 13 29.67 -21.07 18.73
C CYS A 13 28.19 -20.87 18.39
N ALA A 14 27.55 -19.90 19.00
CA ALA A 14 26.30 -19.37 18.50
C ALA A 14 26.62 -18.69 17.16
N VAL A 15 26.31 -19.36 16.07
CA VAL A 15 26.28 -18.72 14.74
C VAL A 15 25.11 -17.76 14.77
N ILE A 16 25.38 -16.48 15.05
CA ILE A 16 24.41 -15.40 14.83
C ILE A 16 24.35 -15.26 13.33
N THR A 17 23.39 -15.93 12.71
CA THR A 17 22.99 -15.60 11.34
C THR A 17 22.37 -14.22 11.38
N GLU A 18 23.09 -13.21 10.97
CA GLU A 18 22.48 -11.91 10.65
C GLU A 18 21.43 -12.19 9.56
N ALA A 19 20.18 -12.07 9.91
CA ALA A 19 19.09 -12.11 8.94
C ALA A 19 19.26 -10.87 8.07
N HIS A 20 19.87 -11.03 6.89
CA HIS A 20 19.91 -9.97 5.90
C HIS A 20 18.48 -9.63 5.51
N ALA A 21 18.12 -8.35 5.56
CA ALA A 21 16.84 -7.90 5.07
C ALA A 21 16.75 -8.21 3.58
N ALA A 22 15.67 -8.91 3.17
CA ALA A 22 15.43 -9.21 1.77
C ALA A 22 15.01 -7.93 1.01
N TYR A 23 14.31 -7.03 1.67
CA TYR A 23 13.83 -5.77 1.10
C TYR A 23 14.08 -4.60 2.04
N GLN A 24 14.40 -3.47 1.44
CA GLN A 24 14.62 -2.23 2.18
C GLN A 24 14.11 -1.04 1.37
N GLY A 25 13.94 0.09 2.05
CA GLY A 25 13.53 1.33 1.40
C GLY A 25 13.39 2.46 2.41
N ARG A 26 12.94 3.59 1.89
CA ARG A 26 12.73 4.82 2.65
C ARG A 26 11.34 5.37 2.44
N VAL A 27 10.78 5.98 3.49
CA VAL A 27 9.56 6.77 3.40
C VAL A 27 9.91 8.22 3.70
N TYR A 28 9.51 9.12 2.80
CA TYR A 28 9.91 10.54 2.82
C TYR A 28 8.78 11.44 2.29
N VAL A 29 8.91 12.74 2.52
CA VAL A 29 8.04 13.76 1.91
C VAL A 29 8.67 14.17 0.58
N ASP A 30 8.07 13.74 -0.51
CA ASP A 30 8.49 14.10 -1.87
C ASP A 30 7.98 15.51 -2.18
N SER A 31 8.82 16.49 -1.88
CA SER A 31 8.46 17.91 -1.94
C SER A 31 8.38 18.44 -3.37
N ASN A 32 9.18 17.91 -4.27
CA ASN A 32 9.24 18.32 -5.68
C ASN A 32 8.41 17.42 -6.61
N ARG A 33 7.82 16.34 -6.07
CA ARG A 33 6.94 15.38 -6.77
C ARG A 33 7.63 14.61 -7.90
N ASN A 34 8.93 14.36 -7.78
CA ASN A 34 9.67 13.63 -8.79
C ASN A 34 9.67 12.10 -8.56
N GLY A 35 9.18 11.63 -7.40
CA GLY A 35 9.11 10.21 -7.04
C GLY A 35 10.43 9.60 -6.58
N ILE A 36 11.48 10.42 -6.41
CA ILE A 36 12.83 10.01 -6.01
C ILE A 36 13.20 10.76 -4.73
N TYR A 37 13.86 10.07 -3.79
CA TYR A 37 14.35 10.73 -2.60
C TYR A 37 15.54 11.64 -2.91
N ASP A 38 15.37 12.93 -2.68
CA ASP A 38 16.42 13.94 -2.80
C ASP A 38 17.02 14.29 -1.43
N LYS A 39 18.34 14.54 -1.43
CA LYS A 39 19.03 14.94 -0.21
C LYS A 39 18.45 16.24 0.35
N GLY A 40 17.96 16.17 1.59
CA GLY A 40 17.34 17.31 2.27
C GLY A 40 15.81 17.21 2.36
N GLU A 41 15.19 16.28 1.67
CA GLU A 41 13.77 15.97 1.86
C GLU A 41 13.51 15.39 3.24
N LYS A 42 12.35 15.72 3.80
CA LYS A 42 11.97 15.27 5.13
C LYS A 42 11.66 13.78 5.13
N VAL A 43 12.43 13.01 5.86
CA VAL A 43 12.15 11.59 6.10
C VAL A 43 11.05 11.39 7.13
N LEU A 44 10.31 10.28 7.02
CA LEU A 44 9.17 9.97 7.87
C LEU A 44 9.48 8.75 8.75
N LYS A 45 9.63 9.00 10.05
CA LYS A 45 9.79 7.97 11.07
C LYS A 45 8.46 7.35 11.47
N GLY A 46 8.48 6.07 11.81
CA GLY A 46 7.33 5.36 12.42
C GLY A 46 6.25 4.93 11.45
N ILE A 47 6.48 5.07 10.13
CA ILE A 47 5.56 4.59 9.11
C ILE A 47 5.59 3.06 9.08
N ARG A 48 4.43 2.43 9.12
CA ARG A 48 4.30 0.97 8.98
C ARG A 48 4.50 0.57 7.53
N VAL A 49 5.36 -0.43 7.32
CA VAL A 49 5.65 -1.03 6.02
C VAL A 49 5.49 -2.53 6.15
N SER A 50 4.86 -3.16 5.16
CA SER A 50 4.56 -4.59 5.17
C SER A 50 4.93 -5.25 3.83
N ASP A 51 5.28 -6.54 3.88
CA ASP A 51 5.39 -7.44 2.74
C ASP A 51 4.17 -8.38 2.62
N GLY A 52 3.15 -8.14 3.45
CA GLY A 52 1.94 -8.96 3.53
C GLY A 52 1.90 -9.88 4.75
N LEU A 53 3.03 -10.31 5.27
CA LEU A 53 3.15 -11.14 6.46
C LEU A 53 3.84 -10.38 7.60
N ASN A 54 4.94 -9.73 7.30
CA ASN A 54 5.72 -8.98 8.27
C ASN A 54 5.33 -7.49 8.24
N VAL A 55 5.35 -6.85 9.40
CA VAL A 55 5.12 -5.41 9.53
C VAL A 55 6.24 -4.79 10.34
N VAL A 56 6.93 -3.83 9.74
CA VAL A 56 8.00 -3.06 10.38
C VAL A 56 7.66 -1.58 10.44
N LYS A 57 8.46 -0.79 11.15
CA LYS A 57 8.32 0.67 11.16
C LYS A 57 9.62 1.32 10.68
N THR A 58 9.48 2.41 9.94
CA THR A 58 10.64 3.23 9.57
C THR A 58 11.35 3.78 10.80
N ASN A 59 12.68 3.82 10.77
CA ASN A 59 13.55 4.38 11.80
C ASN A 59 13.63 5.92 11.73
N ALA A 60 14.56 6.53 12.46
CA ALA A 60 14.73 7.99 12.50
C ALA A 60 15.16 8.58 11.15
N GLU A 61 15.83 7.82 10.33
CA GLU A 61 16.29 8.16 8.97
C GLU A 61 15.23 7.85 7.90
N GLY A 62 14.01 7.44 8.33
CA GLY A 62 12.92 7.07 7.45
C GLY A 62 13.12 5.72 6.75
N VAL A 63 14.14 4.95 7.12
CA VAL A 63 14.50 3.67 6.50
C VAL A 63 13.79 2.52 7.17
N TYR A 64 13.43 1.51 6.39
CA TYR A 64 12.90 0.24 6.86
C TYR A 64 13.65 -0.93 6.23
N ALA A 65 13.54 -2.10 6.86
CA ALA A 65 14.05 -3.37 6.38
C ALA A 65 13.07 -4.48 6.70
N LEU A 66 12.71 -5.29 5.70
CA LEU A 66 11.80 -6.43 5.79
C LEU A 66 12.56 -7.73 5.55
N PRO A 67 12.26 -8.80 6.29
CA PRO A 67 12.95 -10.09 6.10
C PRO A 67 12.54 -10.80 4.80
N GLY A 68 11.36 -10.49 4.25
CA GLY A 68 10.78 -11.21 3.13
C GLY A 68 10.22 -12.58 3.51
N HIS A 69 9.51 -13.20 2.58
CA HIS A 69 9.00 -14.58 2.65
C HIS A 69 8.70 -15.12 1.24
N GLU A 70 8.40 -16.42 1.11
CA GLU A 70 8.30 -17.07 -0.20
C GLU A 70 7.09 -16.66 -1.05
N ARG A 71 6.09 -16.02 -0.45
CA ARG A 71 4.81 -15.72 -1.12
C ARG A 71 4.55 -14.23 -1.29
N GLU A 72 5.54 -13.40 -0.99
CA GLU A 72 5.39 -11.95 -1.13
C GLU A 72 5.24 -11.53 -2.60
N ARG A 73 4.32 -10.63 -2.84
CA ARG A 73 4.09 -10.01 -4.15
C ARG A 73 4.28 -8.50 -4.13
N PHE A 74 4.08 -7.90 -2.97
CA PHE A 74 4.11 -6.46 -2.79
C PHE A 74 4.84 -6.04 -1.53
N ILE A 75 5.39 -4.85 -1.57
CA ILE A 75 5.73 -4.06 -0.39
C ILE A 75 4.78 -2.87 -0.36
N PHE A 76 4.16 -2.60 0.77
CA PHE A 76 3.19 -1.51 0.90
C PHE A 76 3.27 -0.83 2.26
N ILE A 77 2.81 0.41 2.30
CA ILE A 77 2.77 1.21 3.52
C ILE A 77 1.34 1.38 4.03
N THR A 78 1.18 1.50 5.35
CA THR A 78 -0.01 2.15 5.91
C THR A 78 0.16 3.64 5.65
N THR A 79 -0.60 4.20 4.70
CA THR A 79 -0.55 5.65 4.41
C THR A 79 -0.97 6.42 5.66
N PRO A 80 -0.08 7.27 6.23
CA PRO A 80 -0.38 7.94 7.49
C PRO A 80 -1.33 9.11 7.30
N SER A 81 -2.14 9.40 8.32
CA SER A 81 -3.02 10.57 8.35
C SER A 81 -2.25 11.86 8.04
N GLY A 82 -2.85 12.73 7.25
CA GLY A 82 -2.27 14.01 6.82
C GLY A 82 -1.32 13.91 5.64
N TYR A 83 -1.23 12.72 5.01
CA TYR A 83 -0.45 12.49 3.79
C TYR A 83 -1.25 11.74 2.74
N ARG A 84 -0.83 11.87 1.49
CA ARG A 84 -1.18 10.99 0.38
C ARG A 84 0.09 10.49 -0.30
N THR A 85 0.02 9.38 -0.99
CA THR A 85 1.13 8.89 -1.82
C THR A 85 1.18 9.67 -3.14
N ASN A 86 2.36 9.81 -3.72
CA ASN A 86 2.52 10.45 -5.04
C ASN A 86 1.82 9.65 -6.13
N ASN A 87 2.02 8.33 -6.10
CA ASN A 87 1.44 7.40 -7.06
C ASN A 87 0.62 6.34 -6.32
N GLN A 88 1.34 5.39 -5.69
CA GLN A 88 0.75 4.22 -5.08
C GLN A 88 1.36 3.99 -3.70
N TYR A 89 0.54 3.49 -2.78
CA TYR A 89 0.96 3.08 -1.44
C TYR A 89 1.68 1.72 -1.44
N TYR A 90 1.84 1.09 -2.60
CA TYR A 90 2.49 -0.21 -2.78
C TYR A 90 3.55 -0.18 -3.89
N ARG A 91 4.42 -1.19 -3.88
CA ARG A 91 5.36 -1.53 -4.95
C ARG A 91 5.27 -3.02 -5.18
N ARG A 92 5.17 -3.44 -6.44
CA ARG A 92 5.29 -4.87 -6.79
C ARG A 92 6.75 -5.28 -6.65
N ILE A 93 6.99 -6.44 -6.05
CA ILE A 93 8.34 -6.98 -5.88
C ILE A 93 8.84 -7.51 -7.22
N ASN A 94 9.99 -6.99 -7.65
CA ASN A 94 10.64 -7.36 -8.91
C ASN A 94 12.03 -8.00 -8.67
N GLY A 95 12.31 -8.44 -7.46
CA GLY A 95 13.56 -9.08 -7.06
C GLY A 95 14.14 -8.55 -5.76
N THR A 96 15.11 -9.28 -5.21
CA THR A 96 15.87 -8.89 -4.03
C THR A 96 16.97 -7.89 -4.40
N GLY A 97 17.42 -7.10 -3.40
CA GLY A 97 18.49 -6.11 -3.59
C GLY A 97 18.08 -4.80 -4.23
N GLN A 98 16.80 -4.62 -4.52
CA GLN A 98 16.26 -3.33 -4.94
C GLN A 98 15.74 -2.53 -3.74
N THR A 99 15.71 -1.21 -3.90
CA THR A 99 15.15 -0.30 -2.91
C THR A 99 13.70 0.02 -3.28
N TYR A 100 12.79 -0.10 -2.32
CA TYR A 100 11.37 0.18 -2.50
C TYR A 100 10.99 1.42 -1.69
N ASP A 101 11.17 2.59 -2.30
CA ASP A 101 10.93 3.88 -1.65
C ASP A 101 9.48 4.37 -1.84
N PHE A 102 9.00 5.15 -0.84
CA PHE A 102 7.67 5.75 -0.85
C PHE A 102 7.75 7.25 -0.60
N GLY A 103 7.46 8.02 -1.64
CA GLY A 103 7.29 9.47 -1.56
C GLY A 103 5.87 9.83 -1.17
N LEU A 104 5.71 10.67 -0.16
CA LEU A 104 4.43 11.15 0.34
C LEU A 104 4.30 12.65 0.17
N GLN A 105 3.07 13.12 -0.03
CA GLN A 105 2.73 14.54 -0.06
C GLN A 105 1.82 14.89 1.11
N PRO A 106 1.95 16.09 1.71
CA PRO A 106 0.99 16.56 2.69
C PRO A 106 -0.43 16.61 2.12
N TRP A 107 -1.40 16.09 2.88
CA TRP A 107 -2.82 16.04 2.53
C TRP A 107 -3.67 16.32 3.76
N LYS A 108 -3.67 17.59 4.21
CA LYS A 108 -4.26 17.98 5.51
C LYS A 108 -5.57 18.74 5.39
N GLY A 109 -5.80 19.43 4.28
CA GLY A 109 -6.89 20.39 4.13
C GLY A 109 -8.31 19.81 4.21
N ARG A 110 -8.44 18.47 4.14
CA ARG A 110 -9.75 17.78 4.16
C ARG A 110 -9.99 16.99 5.44
N ILE A 111 -9.19 17.24 6.46
CA ILE A 111 -9.36 16.69 7.81
C ILE A 111 -9.57 17.85 8.76
N LYS A 112 -10.69 17.87 9.48
CA LYS A 112 -10.99 18.90 10.46
C LYS A 112 -10.07 18.82 11.68
N PRO A 113 -9.89 19.88 12.47
CA PRO A 113 -9.02 19.86 13.66
C PRO A 113 -9.35 18.76 14.67
N ASN A 114 -10.62 18.36 14.78
CA ASN A 114 -11.06 17.25 15.64
C ASN A 114 -10.82 15.86 15.03
N GLY A 115 -10.18 15.78 13.85
CA GLY A 115 -9.91 14.53 13.13
C GLY A 115 -11.07 14.01 12.27
N SER A 116 -12.25 14.65 12.31
CA SER A 116 -13.38 14.25 11.47
C SER A 116 -13.12 14.59 10.00
N HIS A 117 -13.63 13.75 9.11
CA HIS A 117 -13.49 13.91 7.66
C HIS A 117 -14.70 13.26 6.97
N ARG A 118 -14.86 13.57 5.69
CA ARG A 118 -15.87 12.96 4.82
C ARG A 118 -15.17 12.16 3.74
N PHE A 119 -15.77 11.07 3.30
CA PHE A 119 -15.29 10.28 2.18
C PHE A 119 -16.46 9.83 1.30
N ILE A 120 -16.16 9.47 0.06
CA ILE A 120 -17.12 8.86 -0.87
C ILE A 120 -16.87 7.36 -0.87
N HIS A 121 -17.96 6.61 -0.75
CA HIS A 121 -18.00 5.17 -0.93
C HIS A 121 -18.71 4.85 -2.23
N ILE A 122 -18.06 4.10 -3.11
CA ILE A 122 -18.58 3.64 -4.40
C ILE A 122 -18.48 2.12 -4.43
N SER A 123 -19.42 1.48 -5.11
CA SER A 123 -19.49 0.03 -5.29
C SER A 123 -20.22 -0.26 -6.59
N ASP A 124 -20.03 -1.45 -7.16
CA ASP A 124 -20.84 -2.00 -8.24
C ASP A 124 -20.92 -1.08 -9.48
N THR A 125 -19.80 -0.53 -9.89
CA THR A 125 -19.77 0.38 -11.06
C THR A 125 -19.93 -0.35 -12.38
N GLU A 126 -19.46 -1.59 -12.45
CA GLU A 126 -19.56 -2.49 -13.61
C GLU A 126 -19.21 -1.81 -14.95
N ILE A 127 -18.12 -1.05 -14.95
CA ILE A 127 -17.66 -0.32 -16.13
C ILE A 127 -16.99 -1.28 -17.12
N PHE A 128 -17.67 -1.58 -18.22
CA PHE A 128 -17.14 -2.42 -19.29
C PHE A 128 -16.26 -1.67 -20.29
N ASN A 129 -16.56 -0.39 -20.50
CA ASN A 129 -15.79 0.50 -21.35
C ASN A 129 -15.82 1.93 -20.79
N THR A 130 -15.04 2.82 -21.36
CA THR A 130 -14.95 4.23 -20.93
C THR A 130 -15.90 5.15 -21.68
N GLU A 131 -16.56 4.66 -22.71
CA GLU A 131 -17.44 5.47 -23.55
C GLU A 131 -18.59 6.04 -22.72
N ASN A 132 -18.77 7.35 -22.77
CA ASN A 132 -19.78 8.11 -22.03
C ASN A 132 -19.68 7.99 -20.49
N GLN A 133 -18.52 7.57 -19.94
CA GLN A 133 -18.30 7.48 -18.48
C GLN A 133 -17.51 8.66 -17.93
N GLU A 134 -16.92 9.48 -18.79
CA GLU A 134 -16.11 10.64 -18.37
C GLU A 134 -16.94 11.66 -17.59
N ASP A 135 -18.17 11.94 -18.01
CA ASP A 135 -19.06 12.88 -17.32
C ASP A 135 -19.41 12.39 -15.91
N TRP A 136 -19.67 11.08 -15.75
CA TRP A 136 -19.90 10.49 -14.44
C TRP A 136 -18.67 10.62 -13.53
N ALA A 137 -17.48 10.30 -14.03
CA ALA A 137 -16.23 10.43 -13.28
C ALA A 137 -15.92 11.90 -12.92
N ASN A 138 -16.13 12.82 -13.87
CA ASN A 138 -15.96 14.24 -13.66
C ASN A 138 -16.92 14.79 -12.60
N ASN A 139 -18.17 14.37 -12.60
CA ASN A 139 -19.16 14.76 -11.58
C ASN A 139 -18.73 14.31 -10.17
N ILE A 140 -18.18 13.10 -10.03
CA ILE A 140 -17.65 12.61 -8.75
C ILE A 140 -16.44 13.44 -8.30
N ARG A 141 -15.50 13.73 -9.22
CA ARG A 141 -14.34 14.59 -8.93
C ARG A 141 -14.77 15.97 -8.43
N ASP A 142 -15.69 16.61 -9.16
CA ASP A 142 -16.15 17.96 -8.85
C ASP A 142 -16.92 17.98 -7.52
N TYR A 143 -17.73 16.96 -7.25
CA TYR A 143 -18.36 16.79 -5.95
C TYR A 143 -17.33 16.60 -4.84
N ALA A 144 -16.32 15.75 -5.06
CA ALA A 144 -15.26 15.50 -4.07
C ALA A 144 -14.47 16.79 -3.75
N ALA A 145 -14.22 17.63 -4.75
CA ALA A 145 -13.55 18.91 -4.56
C ALA A 145 -14.42 19.92 -3.78
N ASN A 146 -15.70 20.05 -4.17
CA ASN A 146 -16.62 21.00 -3.57
C ASN A 146 -17.01 20.67 -2.13
N GLU A 147 -17.05 19.38 -1.80
CA GLU A 147 -17.46 18.88 -0.48
C GLU A 147 -16.28 18.54 0.44
N ASP A 148 -15.06 18.91 0.09
CA ASP A 148 -13.84 18.62 0.87
C ASP A 148 -13.69 17.13 1.22
N ILE A 149 -13.93 16.26 0.25
CA ILE A 149 -13.83 14.81 0.43
C ILE A 149 -12.37 14.41 0.65
N ALA A 150 -12.10 13.74 1.77
CA ALA A 150 -10.74 13.34 2.17
C ALA A 150 -10.17 12.24 1.28
N PHE A 151 -10.99 11.26 0.88
CA PHE A 151 -10.65 10.18 -0.03
C PHE A 151 -11.91 9.56 -0.63
N ILE A 152 -11.73 8.76 -1.67
CA ILE A 152 -12.76 7.92 -2.27
C ILE A 152 -12.36 6.46 -2.10
N ILE A 153 -13.29 5.60 -1.72
CA ILE A 153 -13.08 4.15 -1.68
C ILE A 153 -14.08 3.45 -2.57
N HIS A 154 -13.59 2.54 -3.42
CA HIS A 154 -14.39 1.63 -4.21
C HIS A 154 -14.33 0.24 -3.58
N THR A 155 -15.47 -0.33 -3.21
CA THR A 155 -15.54 -1.58 -2.44
C THR A 155 -15.83 -2.82 -3.27
N GLY A 156 -15.45 -2.78 -4.54
CA GLY A 156 -15.49 -3.95 -5.42
C GLY A 156 -16.64 -3.97 -6.40
N ASP A 157 -16.66 -5.05 -7.17
CA ASP A 157 -17.49 -5.22 -8.36
C ASP A 157 -17.29 -4.06 -9.35
N ILE A 158 -16.00 -3.80 -9.61
CA ILE A 158 -15.54 -2.84 -10.63
C ILE A 158 -15.87 -3.40 -12.01
N CYS A 159 -15.67 -4.65 -12.21
CA CYS A 159 -16.17 -5.56 -13.24
C CYS A 159 -15.13 -6.07 -14.23
N TYR A 160 -14.90 -7.38 -14.19
CA TYR A 160 -14.12 -8.21 -15.13
C TYR A 160 -12.82 -7.58 -15.65
N GLU A 161 -12.04 -8.30 -16.44
CA GLU A 161 -10.70 -7.86 -16.83
C GLU A 161 -10.69 -6.52 -17.60
N ASN A 162 -11.55 -6.36 -18.59
CA ASN A 162 -11.60 -5.12 -19.36
C ASN A 162 -12.15 -3.96 -18.55
N GLY A 163 -13.14 -4.22 -17.71
CA GLY A 163 -13.69 -3.22 -16.79
C GLY A 163 -12.64 -2.70 -15.82
N LEU A 164 -11.85 -3.57 -15.21
CA LEU A 164 -10.75 -3.18 -14.31
C LEU A 164 -9.77 -2.23 -15.00
N LYS A 165 -9.32 -2.59 -16.20
CA LYS A 165 -8.38 -1.79 -16.98
C LYS A 165 -8.97 -0.44 -17.42
N ASN A 166 -10.24 -0.40 -17.75
CA ASN A 166 -10.92 0.82 -18.18
C ASN A 166 -11.23 1.73 -16.99
N HIS A 167 -11.74 1.19 -15.90
CA HIS A 167 -12.07 1.95 -14.70
C HIS A 167 -10.87 2.71 -14.13
N ILE A 168 -9.69 2.11 -14.08
CA ILE A 168 -8.50 2.78 -13.53
C ILE A 168 -8.08 4.00 -14.35
N HIS A 169 -8.39 4.07 -15.64
CA HIS A 169 -8.15 5.25 -16.45
C HIS A 169 -9.07 6.42 -16.09
N LEU A 170 -10.27 6.14 -15.64
CA LEU A 170 -11.25 7.16 -15.22
C LEU A 170 -11.08 7.52 -13.73
N MET A 171 -11.05 6.51 -12.88
CA MET A 171 -11.13 6.63 -11.44
C MET A 171 -9.79 6.29 -10.79
N ASN A 172 -8.89 7.24 -10.72
CA ASN A 172 -7.60 7.15 -10.05
C ASN A 172 -7.30 8.43 -9.26
N THR A 173 -6.33 8.36 -8.37
CA THR A 173 -5.94 9.50 -7.51
C THR A 173 -5.61 10.78 -8.29
N SER A 174 -5.00 10.66 -9.47
CA SER A 174 -4.65 11.83 -10.28
C SER A 174 -5.89 12.48 -10.91
N ASN A 175 -6.79 11.67 -11.48
CA ASN A 175 -7.98 12.17 -12.14
C ASN A 175 -9.01 12.73 -11.14
N MET A 176 -9.11 12.09 -9.96
CA MET A 176 -10.04 12.52 -8.91
C MET A 176 -9.48 13.67 -8.06
N ASP A 177 -8.20 14.02 -8.20
CA ASP A 177 -7.48 14.94 -7.30
C ASP A 177 -7.74 14.65 -5.81
N CYS A 178 -7.93 13.38 -5.51
CA CYS A 178 -8.32 12.88 -4.22
C CYS A 178 -7.77 11.45 -4.07
N PRO A 179 -7.23 11.03 -2.92
CA PRO A 179 -6.79 9.65 -2.73
C PRO A 179 -7.89 8.65 -3.07
N MET A 180 -7.56 7.67 -3.92
CA MET A 180 -8.43 6.57 -4.29
C MET A 180 -7.92 5.28 -3.64
N PHE A 181 -8.85 4.51 -3.05
CA PHE A 181 -8.62 3.19 -2.49
C PHE A 181 -9.58 2.18 -3.10
N TYR A 182 -9.16 0.92 -3.24
CA TYR A 182 -9.93 -0.10 -3.94
C TYR A 182 -9.98 -1.38 -3.12
N CYS A 183 -11.16 -1.97 -3.00
CA CYS A 183 -11.34 -3.34 -2.52
C CYS A 183 -11.72 -4.22 -3.71
N ILE A 184 -11.38 -5.48 -3.64
CA ILE A 184 -11.79 -6.46 -4.63
C ILE A 184 -13.21 -6.95 -4.34
N GLY A 185 -14.05 -7.10 -5.37
CA GLY A 185 -15.34 -7.76 -5.33
C GLY A 185 -15.31 -9.11 -6.05
N ASN A 186 -16.43 -9.84 -6.04
CA ASN A 186 -16.48 -11.16 -6.67
C ASN A 186 -16.47 -11.10 -8.22
N HIS A 187 -16.96 -10.02 -8.83
CA HIS A 187 -16.87 -9.81 -10.27
C HIS A 187 -15.46 -9.42 -10.74
N ASP A 188 -14.58 -9.05 -9.81
CA ASP A 188 -13.20 -8.67 -10.07
C ASP A 188 -12.24 -9.88 -10.00
N LEU A 189 -12.74 -11.06 -9.60
CA LEU A 189 -12.02 -12.33 -9.63
C LEU A 189 -12.03 -12.87 -11.05
N VAL A 190 -11.05 -12.48 -11.84
CA VAL A 190 -10.95 -12.85 -13.25
C VAL A 190 -9.86 -13.88 -13.49
N LYS A 191 -9.73 -14.38 -14.73
CA LYS A 191 -8.73 -15.38 -15.08
C LYS A 191 -7.32 -14.86 -14.86
N GLY A 192 -6.45 -15.74 -14.35
CA GLY A 192 -5.05 -15.49 -14.07
C GLY A 192 -4.43 -16.75 -13.49
N LYS A 193 -3.23 -16.67 -12.91
CA LYS A 193 -2.62 -17.76 -12.16
C LYS A 193 -3.38 -18.05 -10.87
N TYR A 194 -4.01 -17.02 -10.33
CA TYR A 194 -4.89 -17.02 -9.16
C TYR A 194 -5.96 -15.94 -9.37
N GLY A 195 -7.07 -16.02 -8.62
CA GLY A 195 -8.25 -15.21 -8.90
C GLY A 195 -8.03 -13.70 -8.85
N GLU A 196 -7.17 -13.21 -7.96
CA GLU A 196 -6.89 -11.78 -7.79
C GLU A 196 -5.80 -11.24 -8.71
N GLU A 197 -5.10 -12.06 -9.50
CA GLU A 197 -3.91 -11.62 -10.26
C GLU A 197 -4.16 -10.40 -11.13
N VAL A 198 -5.27 -10.35 -11.85
CA VAL A 198 -5.59 -9.22 -12.73
C VAL A 198 -5.92 -7.97 -11.94
N PHE A 199 -6.71 -8.10 -10.86
CA PHE A 199 -6.99 -6.99 -9.95
C PHE A 199 -5.68 -6.44 -9.35
N GLU A 200 -4.82 -7.29 -8.83
CA GLU A 200 -3.54 -6.90 -8.24
C GLU A 200 -2.60 -6.21 -9.23
N ASN A 201 -2.64 -6.62 -10.49
CA ASN A 201 -1.83 -5.97 -11.54
C ASN A 201 -2.28 -4.54 -11.83
N VAL A 202 -3.55 -4.22 -11.59
CA VAL A 202 -4.14 -2.91 -11.84
C VAL A 202 -4.17 -2.04 -10.58
N TYR A 203 -4.61 -2.60 -9.44
CA TYR A 203 -4.92 -1.86 -8.21
C TYR A 203 -3.97 -2.13 -7.05
N GLY A 204 -3.16 -3.19 -7.11
CA GLY A 204 -2.25 -3.58 -6.04
C GLY A 204 -2.83 -4.58 -5.05
N PRO A 205 -2.28 -4.65 -3.82
CA PRO A 205 -2.65 -5.68 -2.85
C PRO A 205 -4.12 -5.62 -2.47
N VAL A 206 -4.74 -6.79 -2.29
CA VAL A 206 -6.16 -6.92 -1.91
C VAL A 206 -6.43 -6.71 -0.42
N TYR A 207 -5.38 -6.57 0.38
CA TYR A 207 -5.49 -6.22 1.80
C TYR A 207 -4.40 -5.23 2.19
N TYR A 208 -4.79 -4.20 2.90
CA TYR A 208 -3.91 -3.12 3.33
C TYR A 208 -4.65 -2.22 4.33
N SER A 209 -3.98 -1.19 4.81
CA SER A 209 -4.60 -0.20 5.69
C SER A 209 -4.09 1.21 5.42
N PHE A 210 -4.86 2.19 5.87
CA PHE A 210 -4.50 3.60 5.81
C PHE A 210 -5.16 4.38 6.95
N ASP A 211 -4.60 5.54 7.28
CA ASP A 211 -5.07 6.40 8.36
C ASP A 211 -5.60 7.72 7.80
N PHE A 212 -6.78 8.14 8.26
CA PHE A 212 -7.29 9.49 8.03
C PHE A 212 -7.89 10.06 9.31
N GLY A 213 -7.47 11.28 9.66
CA GLY A 213 -7.86 11.87 10.93
C GLY A 213 -7.48 10.95 12.10
N ASN A 214 -8.46 10.58 12.91
CA ASN A 214 -8.30 9.67 14.03
C ASN A 214 -8.80 8.25 13.72
N VAL A 215 -9.02 7.92 12.46
CA VAL A 215 -9.58 6.63 12.03
C VAL A 215 -8.53 5.82 11.30
N HIS A 216 -8.44 4.55 11.67
CA HIS A 216 -7.66 3.54 10.95
C HIS A 216 -8.60 2.71 10.08
N TYR A 217 -8.40 2.74 8.78
CA TYR A 217 -9.17 1.98 7.79
C TYR A 217 -8.41 0.71 7.44
N VAL A 218 -9.13 -0.40 7.38
CA VAL A 218 -8.59 -1.70 7.00
C VAL A 218 -9.40 -2.23 5.81
N VAL A 219 -8.70 -2.52 4.72
CA VAL A 219 -9.24 -3.22 3.57
C VAL A 219 -8.88 -4.69 3.73
N THR A 220 -9.87 -5.56 3.67
CA THR A 220 -9.70 -7.01 3.78
C THR A 220 -9.93 -7.66 2.42
N PRO A 221 -9.29 -8.80 2.15
CA PRO A 221 -9.61 -9.58 0.97
C PRO A 221 -11.04 -10.10 1.03
N MET A 222 -11.58 -10.48 -0.12
CA MET A 222 -12.89 -11.09 -0.21
C MET A 222 -12.85 -12.56 0.27
N ALA A 223 -13.90 -13.02 0.95
CA ALA A 223 -14.02 -14.42 1.31
C ALA A 223 -14.10 -15.31 0.04
N GLY A 224 -13.30 -16.37 0.00
CA GLY A 224 -13.22 -17.28 -1.13
C GLY A 224 -12.21 -16.92 -2.24
N GLY A 225 -11.52 -15.77 -2.12
CA GLY A 225 -10.40 -15.41 -2.98
C GLY A 225 -9.11 -16.16 -2.60
N ASP A 226 -8.07 -16.03 -3.42
CA ASP A 226 -6.74 -16.54 -3.12
C ASP A 226 -5.93 -15.52 -2.30
N HIS A 227 -6.09 -15.56 -1.00
CA HIS A 227 -5.48 -14.61 -0.07
C HIS A 227 -3.99 -14.86 0.19
N GLN A 228 -3.23 -15.20 -0.83
CA GLN A 228 -1.78 -15.35 -0.68
C GLN A 228 -1.17 -13.96 -0.42
N PRO A 229 -0.38 -13.81 0.65
CA PRO A 229 0.30 -12.55 0.95
C PRO A 229 1.39 -12.24 -0.05
#